data_952a22d22a9c216f039250b365489ed1
#
_entry.id   952a22d22a9c216f039250b365489ed1
#
_cell.length_a   1.000
_cell.length_b   1.000
_cell.length_c   1.000
_cell.angle_alpha   90.00
_cell.angle_beta   90.00
_cell.angle_gamma   90.00
#
_symmetry.space_group_name_H-M   'P 1'
#
loop_
_entity.id
_entity.type
_entity.pdbx_description
1 polymer ?
#
loop_
_entity_poly.entity_id
_entity_poly.type
_entity_poly.pdbx_seq_one_letter_code
_entity_poly.pdbx_strand_id
1 'polypeptide(L)'
;MELHGASAADISRQLVTKQISAKEVVRYFLERMARLDAGLNAFVHVNGELSLRQAEQVDNHRARGDALGPLAGVPIAIKDLLCTTDMPTTCGSRFCAGYMSPYDGTVIAKMRAAGMPWLGKTNLDEFAMGGSTETSIFGATRNPWDVERTSGGSSGGSAACVAAGLAPLAIGTDTGGSIRQPAAFCGVSGFKPTYGCVSRYGVVAYASSLDQVGPMAHTVEDLALAMDVISGHDPLDSTSLPRATPGYEARLSQAPHRFRVGVVREQIENEGLNPEVRAAIVSALSVLKECGGEVREISLPHSKSWVPAYYVIAPCEASSNLSRFDGAHFGFR
;
A
#
# COMPACT_ATOMS: atom_id res chain seq x y z
N MET A 1 -7.52 25.21 -3.87
CA MET A 1 -8.28 23.93 -4.09
C MET A 1 -7.81 22.95 -3.04
N GLU A 2 -8.71 22.26 -2.36
CA GLU A 2 -8.35 21.24 -1.37
C GLU A 2 -8.33 19.86 -2.04
N LEU A 3 -7.15 19.22 -2.10
CA LEU A 3 -6.97 17.91 -2.74
C LEU A 3 -6.84 16.75 -1.74
N HIS A 4 -6.69 17.03 -0.45
CA HIS A 4 -6.43 16.00 0.56
C HIS A 4 -7.60 15.04 0.83
N GLY A 5 -8.81 15.43 0.43
CA GLY A 5 -10.01 14.58 0.47
C GLY A 5 -10.45 14.07 -0.90
N ALA A 6 -9.73 14.43 -1.97
CA ALA A 6 -10.04 13.98 -3.31
C ALA A 6 -9.49 12.55 -3.52
N SER A 7 -10.27 11.70 -4.21
CA SER A 7 -9.79 10.38 -4.64
C SER A 7 -8.74 10.52 -5.74
N ALA A 8 -7.93 9.49 -5.95
CA ALA A 8 -6.99 9.44 -7.07
C ALA A 8 -7.72 9.53 -8.41
N ALA A 9 -8.91 8.94 -8.51
CA ALA A 9 -9.78 9.04 -9.67
C ALA A 9 -10.26 10.48 -9.92
N ASP A 10 -10.64 11.22 -8.85
CA ASP A 10 -11.03 12.63 -8.98
C ASP A 10 -9.86 13.50 -9.45
N ILE A 11 -8.68 13.31 -8.87
CA ILE A 11 -7.46 14.01 -9.28
C ILE A 11 -7.14 13.69 -10.74
N SER A 12 -7.23 12.42 -11.13
CA SER A 12 -7.03 12.00 -12.51
C SER A 12 -7.98 12.71 -13.48
N ARG A 13 -9.29 12.77 -13.16
CA ARG A 13 -10.28 13.49 -13.97
C ARG A 13 -9.92 14.97 -14.15
N GLN A 14 -9.48 15.64 -13.09
CA GLN A 14 -9.07 17.05 -13.16
C GLN A 14 -7.80 17.25 -14.00
N LEU A 15 -6.83 16.32 -13.91
CA LEU A 15 -5.63 16.32 -14.74
C LEU A 15 -5.96 16.12 -16.22
N VAL A 16 -6.83 15.17 -16.56
CA VAL A 16 -7.25 14.87 -17.92
C VAL A 16 -7.99 16.07 -18.55
N THR A 17 -8.87 16.71 -17.76
CA THR A 17 -9.62 17.91 -18.20
C THR A 17 -8.81 19.21 -18.14
N LYS A 18 -7.52 19.12 -17.75
CA LYS A 18 -6.59 20.26 -17.63
C LYS A 18 -7.08 21.35 -16.65
N GLN A 19 -7.89 20.97 -15.66
CA GLN A 19 -8.31 21.87 -14.58
C GLN A 19 -7.17 22.14 -13.59
N ILE A 20 -6.23 21.19 -13.50
CA ILE A 20 -5.03 21.28 -12.67
C ILE A 20 -3.86 20.56 -13.38
N SER A 21 -2.65 21.02 -13.16
CA SER A 21 -1.42 20.35 -13.64
C SER A 21 -0.90 19.33 -12.62
N ALA A 22 -0.14 18.33 -13.08
CA ALA A 22 0.52 17.37 -12.20
C ALA A 22 1.48 18.06 -11.22
N LYS A 23 2.14 19.12 -11.67
CA LYS A 23 3.05 19.92 -10.84
C LYS A 23 2.32 20.64 -9.70
N GLU A 24 1.12 21.15 -9.93
CA GLU A 24 0.27 21.75 -8.87
C GLU A 24 -0.21 20.70 -7.89
N VAL A 25 -0.63 19.52 -8.37
CA VAL A 25 -1.02 18.40 -7.50
C VAL A 25 0.13 17.97 -6.58
N VAL A 26 1.32 17.72 -7.13
CA VAL A 26 2.48 17.31 -6.35
C VAL A 26 2.88 18.38 -5.36
N ARG A 27 2.90 19.67 -5.75
CA ARG A 27 3.22 20.78 -4.84
C ARG A 27 2.25 20.82 -3.66
N TYR A 28 0.97 20.67 -3.90
CA TYR A 28 -0.05 20.63 -2.86
C TYR A 28 0.26 19.59 -1.79
N PHE A 29 0.56 18.35 -2.21
CA PHE A 29 0.85 17.27 -1.26
C PHE A 29 2.19 17.47 -0.55
N LEU A 30 3.23 17.96 -1.21
CA LEU A 30 4.52 18.28 -0.58
C LEU A 30 4.38 19.37 0.49
N GLU A 31 3.62 20.43 0.21
CA GLU A 31 3.34 21.50 1.18
C GLU A 31 2.55 20.97 2.38
N ARG A 32 1.60 20.08 2.14
CA ARG A 32 0.82 19.44 3.21
C ARG A 32 1.69 18.52 4.07
N MET A 33 2.55 17.71 3.44
CA MET A 33 3.52 16.86 4.15
C MET A 33 4.45 17.71 5.04
N ALA A 34 5.00 18.80 4.53
CA ALA A 34 5.87 19.69 5.30
C ALA A 34 5.19 20.26 6.56
N ARG A 35 3.87 20.40 6.57
CA ARG A 35 3.11 20.89 7.73
C ARG A 35 2.74 19.82 8.74
N LEU A 36 2.47 18.60 8.29
CA LEU A 36 1.77 17.60 9.11
C LEU A 36 2.62 16.37 9.43
N ASP A 37 3.56 15.99 8.57
CA ASP A 37 4.25 14.71 8.70
C ASP A 37 5.18 14.64 9.92
N ALA A 38 5.72 15.76 10.38
CA ALA A 38 6.53 15.80 11.59
C ALA A 38 5.78 15.27 12.84
N GLY A 39 4.45 15.43 12.87
CA GLY A 39 3.60 14.89 13.94
C GLY A 39 3.19 13.43 13.75
N LEU A 40 3.33 12.89 12.53
CA LEU A 40 2.87 11.56 12.16
C LEU A 40 4.01 10.56 11.93
N ASN A 41 5.15 11.04 11.43
CA ASN A 41 6.30 10.22 11.04
C ASN A 41 5.92 9.13 10.01
N ALA A 42 5.09 9.51 9.02
CA ALA A 42 4.63 8.61 7.98
C ALA A 42 5.66 8.42 6.86
N PHE A 43 6.51 9.42 6.61
CA PHE A 43 7.57 9.36 5.60
C PHE A 43 8.95 9.29 6.25
N VAL A 44 9.84 8.47 5.68
CA VAL A 44 11.25 8.34 6.09
C VAL A 44 12.19 9.04 5.12
N HIS A 45 11.75 9.24 3.88
CA HIS A 45 12.50 9.97 2.86
C HIS A 45 11.54 10.69 1.92
N VAL A 46 11.77 11.98 1.72
CA VAL A 46 11.03 12.83 0.77
C VAL A 46 12.03 13.51 -0.17
N ASN A 47 11.78 13.44 -1.46
CA ASN A 47 12.56 14.15 -2.47
C ASN A 47 11.64 15.02 -3.34
N GLY A 48 11.32 16.21 -2.83
CA GLY A 48 10.38 17.13 -3.50
C GLY A 48 10.83 17.58 -4.88
N GLU A 49 12.14 17.73 -5.12
CA GLU A 49 12.66 18.09 -6.45
C GLU A 49 12.42 16.98 -7.46
N LEU A 50 12.68 15.71 -7.06
CA LEU A 50 12.40 14.56 -7.90
C LEU A 50 10.91 14.49 -8.24
N SER A 51 10.05 14.60 -7.23
CA SER A 51 8.59 14.57 -7.38
C SER A 51 8.10 15.62 -8.37
N LEU A 52 8.59 16.86 -8.24
CA LEU A 52 8.22 17.97 -9.13
C LEU A 52 8.76 17.78 -10.55
N ARG A 53 9.98 17.24 -10.73
CA ARG A 53 10.52 16.90 -12.07
C ARG A 53 9.67 15.82 -12.74
N GLN A 54 9.28 14.77 -12.02
CA GLN A 54 8.41 13.71 -12.57
C GLN A 54 7.05 14.28 -12.98
N ALA A 55 6.45 15.13 -12.16
CA ALA A 55 5.19 15.80 -12.48
C ALA A 55 5.31 16.69 -13.73
N GLU A 56 6.39 17.48 -13.85
CA GLU A 56 6.65 18.33 -15.01
C GLU A 56 6.82 17.52 -16.30
N GLN A 57 7.43 16.34 -16.23
CA GLN A 57 7.53 15.43 -17.38
C GLN A 57 6.13 15.01 -17.85
N VAL A 58 5.23 14.66 -16.92
CA VAL A 58 3.84 14.30 -17.26
C VAL A 58 3.09 15.48 -17.87
N ASP A 59 3.23 16.68 -17.31
CA ASP A 59 2.60 17.88 -17.87
C ASP A 59 3.11 18.17 -19.30
N ASN A 60 4.40 17.98 -19.54
CA ASN A 60 4.99 18.12 -20.88
C ASN A 60 4.47 17.07 -21.88
N HIS A 61 4.34 15.80 -21.45
CA HIS A 61 3.73 14.74 -22.28
C HIS A 61 2.27 15.08 -22.62
N ARG A 62 1.50 15.54 -21.63
CA ARG A 62 0.11 15.94 -21.80
C ARG A 62 -0.03 17.15 -22.72
N ALA A 63 0.88 18.12 -22.64
CA ALA A 63 0.89 19.29 -23.52
C ALA A 63 1.16 18.92 -24.99
N ARG A 64 1.98 17.88 -25.24
CA ARG A 64 2.22 17.35 -26.57
C ARG A 64 1.08 16.50 -27.14
N GLY A 65 0.10 16.14 -26.30
CA GLY A 65 -1.00 15.27 -26.70
C GLY A 65 -0.64 13.77 -26.68
N ASP A 66 0.42 13.39 -25.97
CA ASP A 66 0.79 12.00 -25.82
C ASP A 66 -0.32 11.21 -25.09
N ALA A 67 -0.54 9.96 -25.49
CA ALA A 67 -1.48 9.07 -24.80
C ALA A 67 -0.93 8.69 -23.41
N LEU A 68 -1.64 9.09 -22.36
CA LEU A 68 -1.28 8.84 -20.97
C LEU A 68 -2.31 7.94 -20.30
N GLY A 69 -1.83 7.07 -19.40
CA GLY A 69 -2.68 6.24 -18.57
C GLY A 69 -3.49 7.06 -17.53
N PRO A 70 -4.52 6.45 -16.93
CA PRO A 70 -5.45 7.15 -16.03
C PRO A 70 -4.77 7.72 -14.78
N LEU A 71 -3.69 7.13 -14.29
CA LEU A 71 -2.96 7.61 -13.11
C LEU A 71 -1.76 8.51 -13.44
N ALA A 72 -1.56 8.90 -14.69
CA ALA A 72 -0.47 9.80 -15.08
C ALA A 72 -0.64 11.18 -14.43
N GLY A 73 0.32 11.56 -13.59
CA GLY A 73 0.34 12.79 -12.80
C GLY A 73 -0.31 12.67 -11.42
N VAL A 74 -0.97 11.55 -11.10
CA VAL A 74 -1.46 11.26 -9.75
C VAL A 74 -0.28 10.81 -8.87
N PRO A 75 0.04 11.53 -7.78
CA PRO A 75 1.19 11.17 -6.96
C PRO A 75 0.92 9.98 -6.06
N ILE A 76 2.01 9.26 -5.71
CA ILE A 76 1.94 8.04 -4.90
C ILE A 76 3.05 8.02 -3.84
N ALA A 77 2.76 7.42 -2.68
CA ALA A 77 3.72 7.12 -1.62
C ALA A 77 4.15 5.64 -1.69
N ILE A 78 5.43 5.36 -1.40
CA ILE A 78 6.05 4.05 -1.62
C ILE A 78 6.60 3.52 -0.31
N LYS A 79 6.14 2.35 0.16
CA LYS A 79 6.74 1.71 1.34
C LYS A 79 8.24 1.50 1.16
N ASP A 80 9.02 1.82 2.19
CA ASP A 80 10.49 1.78 2.14
C ASP A 80 11.09 0.36 2.19
N LEU A 81 10.40 -0.56 1.57
CA LEU A 81 10.79 -1.94 1.32
C LEU A 81 10.94 -2.23 -0.19
N LEU A 82 10.44 -1.34 -1.04
CA LEU A 82 10.50 -1.48 -2.50
C LEU A 82 11.74 -0.74 -3.05
N CYS A 83 12.54 -1.45 -3.82
CA CYS A 83 13.76 -0.92 -4.44
C CYS A 83 13.46 0.16 -5.48
N THR A 84 14.09 1.33 -5.30
CA THR A 84 14.04 2.47 -6.22
C THR A 84 15.46 2.95 -6.51
N THR A 85 15.74 3.39 -7.74
CA THR A 85 17.07 3.86 -8.15
C THR A 85 17.39 5.29 -7.72
N ASP A 86 16.37 6.06 -7.35
CA ASP A 86 16.46 7.51 -7.13
C ASP A 86 16.11 7.94 -5.68
N MET A 87 15.78 6.98 -4.83
CA MET A 87 15.60 7.17 -3.38
C MET A 87 16.18 5.99 -2.61
N PRO A 88 16.67 6.17 -1.38
CA PRO A 88 17.12 5.08 -0.53
C PRO A 88 16.04 4.01 -0.32
N THR A 89 16.47 2.77 -0.09
CA THR A 89 15.60 1.68 0.36
C THR A 89 16.20 1.11 1.65
N THR A 90 15.71 1.62 2.80
CA THR A 90 16.33 1.33 4.09
C THR A 90 15.67 0.20 4.85
N CYS A 91 14.46 -0.22 4.45
CA CYS A 91 13.67 -1.23 5.16
C CYS A 91 13.43 -0.89 6.65
N GLY A 92 13.49 0.40 7.03
CA GLY A 92 13.41 0.83 8.42
C GLY A 92 14.56 0.33 9.30
N SER A 93 15.71 -0.05 8.71
CA SER A 93 16.83 -0.74 9.35
C SER A 93 18.16 -0.01 9.17
N ARG A 94 19.00 -0.07 10.21
CA ARG A 94 20.39 0.38 10.12
C ARG A 94 21.22 -0.42 9.12
N PHE A 95 20.87 -1.70 8.91
CA PHE A 95 21.57 -2.56 7.95
C PHE A 95 21.51 -2.01 6.53
N CYS A 96 20.42 -1.36 6.17
CA CYS A 96 20.22 -0.79 4.83
C CYS A 96 20.26 0.74 4.83
N ALA A 97 20.72 1.39 5.89
CA ALA A 97 20.82 2.85 5.95
C ALA A 97 21.68 3.37 4.80
N GLY A 98 21.09 4.26 3.97
CA GLY A 98 21.76 4.82 2.80
C GLY A 98 21.88 3.88 1.59
N TYR A 99 21.30 2.70 1.60
CA TYR A 99 21.32 1.80 0.46
C TYR A 99 20.53 2.37 -0.71
N MET A 100 21.21 2.57 -1.83
CA MET A 100 20.62 2.94 -3.11
C MET A 100 20.57 1.71 -4.01
N SER A 101 19.40 1.31 -4.43
CA SER A 101 19.25 0.15 -5.33
C SER A 101 19.79 0.48 -6.72
N PRO A 102 20.53 -0.44 -7.37
CA PRO A 102 20.98 -0.25 -8.76
C PRO A 102 19.86 -0.46 -9.79
N TYR A 103 18.66 -0.86 -9.37
CA TYR A 103 17.50 -1.10 -10.23
C TYR A 103 16.20 -0.74 -9.52
N ASP A 104 15.19 -0.42 -10.31
CA ASP A 104 13.81 -0.31 -9.82
C ASP A 104 13.17 -1.70 -9.75
N GLY A 105 12.45 -1.98 -8.68
CA GLY A 105 11.57 -3.15 -8.62
C GLY A 105 10.48 -3.08 -9.69
N THR A 106 9.92 -4.22 -10.11
CA THR A 106 8.92 -4.26 -11.18
C THR A 106 7.70 -3.36 -10.92
N VAL A 107 7.19 -3.34 -9.69
CA VAL A 107 6.09 -2.44 -9.32
C VAL A 107 6.48 -0.97 -9.52
N ILE A 108 7.69 -0.61 -9.14
CA ILE A 108 8.24 0.75 -9.29
C ILE A 108 8.39 1.10 -10.77
N ALA A 109 8.94 0.19 -11.58
CA ALA A 109 9.09 0.40 -13.02
C ALA A 109 7.73 0.59 -13.72
N LYS A 110 6.72 -0.18 -13.33
CA LYS A 110 5.34 -0.04 -13.85
C LYS A 110 4.71 1.31 -13.48
N MET A 111 4.83 1.74 -12.22
CA MET A 111 4.33 3.04 -11.77
C MET A 111 5.06 4.20 -12.47
N ARG A 112 6.38 4.08 -12.68
CA ARG A 112 7.18 5.04 -13.45
C ARG A 112 6.69 5.13 -14.90
N ALA A 113 6.48 3.98 -15.55
CA ALA A 113 5.95 3.92 -16.91
C ALA A 113 4.54 4.48 -17.02
N ALA A 114 3.72 4.36 -15.97
CA ALA A 114 2.41 4.98 -15.88
C ALA A 114 2.44 6.50 -15.61
N GLY A 115 3.62 7.08 -15.42
CA GLY A 115 3.78 8.51 -15.17
C GLY A 115 3.28 8.98 -13.80
N MET A 116 3.37 8.13 -12.77
CA MET A 116 2.97 8.46 -11.40
C MET A 116 4.13 9.12 -10.65
N PRO A 117 4.03 10.39 -10.22
CA PRO A 117 5.07 11.05 -9.43
C PRO A 117 5.17 10.44 -8.02
N TRP A 118 6.38 10.33 -7.47
CA TRP A 118 6.59 9.78 -6.14
C TRP A 118 6.76 10.86 -5.09
N LEU A 119 5.95 10.83 -4.04
CA LEU A 119 6.04 11.79 -2.95
C LEU A 119 7.19 11.45 -2.00
N GLY A 120 7.47 10.16 -1.80
CA GLY A 120 8.52 9.72 -0.90
C GLY A 120 8.39 8.26 -0.50
N LYS A 121 9.31 7.84 0.37
CA LYS A 121 9.35 6.50 0.98
C LYS A 121 8.65 6.54 2.33
N THR A 122 7.71 5.64 2.56
CA THR A 122 6.92 5.60 3.80
C THR A 122 7.52 4.67 4.84
N ASN A 123 7.34 5.03 6.10
CA ASN A 123 7.82 4.32 7.26
C ASN A 123 7.17 2.93 7.40
N LEU A 124 7.88 2.01 8.06
CA LEU A 124 7.48 0.61 8.20
C LEU A 124 8.14 -0.02 9.43
N ASP A 125 7.61 -1.13 9.92
CA ASP A 125 8.38 -2.00 10.83
C ASP A 125 9.64 -2.53 10.14
N GLU A 126 10.75 -2.64 10.88
CA GLU A 126 12.05 -3.09 10.38
C GLU A 126 11.92 -4.39 9.57
N PHE A 127 12.36 -4.38 8.31
CA PHE A 127 12.22 -5.48 7.33
C PHE A 127 10.79 -6.04 7.20
N ALA A 128 9.78 -5.21 7.43
CA ALA A 128 8.37 -5.59 7.45
C ALA A 128 7.99 -6.61 8.54
N MET A 129 8.84 -6.80 9.55
CA MET A 129 8.65 -7.74 10.66
C MET A 129 8.00 -7.07 11.86
N GLY A 130 6.71 -6.76 11.77
CA GLY A 130 5.97 -6.13 12.86
C GLY A 130 4.53 -5.82 12.49
N GLY A 131 3.80 -5.21 13.42
CA GLY A 131 2.39 -4.88 13.27
C GLY A 131 2.01 -3.52 13.87
N SER A 132 3.00 -2.67 14.18
CA SER A 132 2.78 -1.39 14.86
C SER A 132 3.63 -0.23 14.32
N THR A 133 4.58 -0.51 13.43
CA THR A 133 5.59 0.44 12.91
C THR A 133 6.45 1.06 14.02
N GLU A 134 6.63 0.36 15.16
CA GLU A 134 7.44 0.81 16.29
C GLU A 134 8.90 0.37 16.18
N THR A 135 9.19 -0.65 15.37
CA THR A 135 10.53 -1.24 15.25
C THR A 135 11.44 -0.50 14.28
N SER A 136 10.91 0.50 13.57
CA SER A 136 11.66 1.34 12.64
C SER A 136 12.77 2.16 13.32
N ILE A 137 13.95 2.22 12.68
CA ILE A 137 15.02 3.13 13.14
C ILE A 137 14.63 4.61 13.11
N PHE A 138 13.61 4.97 12.36
CA PHE A 138 13.08 6.32 12.24
C PHE A 138 12.05 6.65 13.33
N GLY A 139 11.75 5.70 14.22
CA GLY A 139 10.70 5.81 15.23
C GLY A 139 9.32 5.41 14.73
N ALA A 140 8.36 5.38 15.64
CA ALA A 140 7.00 4.94 15.37
C ALA A 140 6.24 5.89 14.45
N THR A 141 5.41 5.33 13.56
CA THR A 141 4.38 6.08 12.86
C THR A 141 3.12 6.19 13.72
N ARG A 142 2.58 7.39 13.83
CA ARG A 142 1.38 7.69 14.63
C ARG A 142 0.11 7.60 13.81
N ASN A 143 -0.98 7.21 14.46
CA ASN A 143 -2.28 7.17 13.80
C ASN A 143 -2.84 8.59 13.65
N PRO A 144 -3.25 9.01 12.44
CA PRO A 144 -3.78 10.37 12.22
C PRO A 144 -5.06 10.71 12.98
N TRP A 145 -5.83 9.69 13.39
CA TRP A 145 -7.07 9.88 14.16
C TRP A 145 -6.81 10.11 15.66
N ASP A 146 -5.73 9.52 16.17
CA ASP A 146 -5.31 9.67 17.56
C ASP A 146 -3.80 9.36 17.62
N VAL A 147 -2.98 10.39 17.81
CA VAL A 147 -1.51 10.29 17.79
C VAL A 147 -0.91 9.46 18.92
N GLU A 148 -1.71 9.14 19.95
CA GLU A 148 -1.33 8.23 21.03
C GLU A 148 -1.58 6.76 20.66
N ARG A 149 -2.17 6.50 19.50
CA ARG A 149 -2.45 5.16 19.00
C ARG A 149 -1.52 4.76 17.87
N THR A 150 -1.31 3.46 17.71
CA THR A 150 -0.54 2.91 16.60
C THR A 150 -1.27 3.12 15.27
N SER A 151 -0.51 3.39 14.22
CA SER A 151 -1.00 3.33 12.82
C SER A 151 -1.23 1.90 12.34
N GLY A 152 -0.78 0.91 13.13
CA GLY A 152 -0.61 -0.46 12.66
C GLY A 152 0.69 -0.65 11.87
N GLY A 153 0.86 -1.83 11.30
CA GLY A 153 2.07 -2.19 10.54
C GLY A 153 1.91 -3.54 9.80
N SER A 154 2.94 -3.90 9.05
CA SER A 154 4.21 -3.19 8.89
C SER A 154 4.14 -2.00 7.91
N SER A 155 3.05 -1.74 7.20
CA SER A 155 2.90 -0.61 6.27
C SER A 155 2.20 0.59 6.94
N GLY A 156 2.58 0.91 8.19
CA GLY A 156 1.92 1.97 8.97
C GLY A 156 2.07 3.36 8.36
N GLY A 157 3.25 3.70 7.84
CA GLY A 157 3.47 4.96 7.14
C GLY A 157 2.63 5.11 5.89
N SER A 158 2.44 4.01 5.12
CA SER A 158 1.58 4.01 3.93
C SER A 158 0.11 4.23 4.28
N ALA A 159 -0.39 3.60 5.35
CA ALA A 159 -1.76 3.79 5.79
C ALA A 159 -1.98 5.20 6.38
N ALA A 160 -1.06 5.64 7.24
CA ALA A 160 -1.15 6.94 7.89
C ALA A 160 -1.07 8.11 6.89
N CYS A 161 -0.21 8.03 5.88
CA CYS A 161 -0.11 9.10 4.89
C CYS A 161 -1.39 9.25 4.06
N VAL A 162 -2.06 8.16 3.69
CA VAL A 162 -3.35 8.22 3.00
C VAL A 162 -4.41 8.78 3.93
N ALA A 163 -4.54 8.25 5.15
CA ALA A 163 -5.54 8.69 6.12
C ALA A 163 -5.44 10.18 6.48
N ALA A 164 -4.21 10.70 6.56
CA ALA A 164 -3.95 12.13 6.82
C ALA A 164 -4.09 13.01 5.56
N GLY A 165 -4.38 12.42 4.40
CA GLY A 165 -4.43 13.12 3.12
C GLY A 165 -3.08 13.70 2.70
N LEU A 166 -1.97 13.03 3.03
CA LEU A 166 -0.61 13.38 2.58
C LEU A 166 -0.28 12.77 1.22
N ALA A 167 -1.04 11.77 0.81
CA ALA A 167 -0.99 11.16 -0.50
C ALA A 167 -2.38 10.60 -0.86
N PRO A 168 -2.82 10.64 -2.13
CA PRO A 168 -4.06 10.03 -2.55
C PRO A 168 -3.96 8.50 -2.65
N LEU A 169 -2.76 7.99 -2.89
CA LEU A 169 -2.42 6.57 -3.04
C LEU A 169 -1.12 6.24 -2.31
N ALA A 170 -1.05 5.03 -1.76
CA ALA A 170 0.19 4.48 -1.26
C ALA A 170 0.34 3.00 -1.62
N ILE A 171 1.59 2.54 -1.74
CA ILE A 171 1.91 1.12 -1.89
C ILE A 171 2.45 0.58 -0.56
N GLY A 172 1.96 -0.58 -0.18
CA GLY A 172 2.43 -1.37 0.96
C GLY A 172 2.79 -2.79 0.57
N THR A 173 3.16 -3.59 1.60
CA THR A 173 3.34 -5.05 1.48
C THR A 173 2.56 -5.76 2.57
N ASP A 174 2.07 -6.96 2.28
CA ASP A 174 1.27 -7.76 3.20
C ASP A 174 1.77 -9.21 3.19
N THR A 175 2.24 -9.66 4.33
CA THR A 175 2.68 -11.04 4.57
C THR A 175 1.69 -11.75 5.50
N GLY A 176 1.34 -11.12 6.60
CA GLY A 176 0.38 -11.61 7.60
C GLY A 176 -0.70 -10.60 7.96
N GLY A 177 -0.92 -9.55 7.12
CA GLY A 177 -1.88 -8.49 7.39
C GLY A 177 -1.32 -7.08 7.20
N SER A 178 -0.05 -6.93 6.78
CA SER A 178 0.68 -5.66 6.81
C SER A 178 0.22 -4.57 5.83
N ILE A 179 -0.80 -4.81 5.01
CA ILE A 179 -1.61 -3.80 4.29
C ILE A 179 -2.96 -3.64 5.01
N ARG A 180 -3.66 -4.76 5.23
CA ARG A 180 -5.05 -4.80 5.68
C ARG A 180 -5.21 -4.27 7.11
N GLN A 181 -4.31 -4.63 8.00
CA GLN A 181 -4.37 -4.24 9.41
C GLN A 181 -4.11 -2.73 9.59
N PRO A 182 -3.00 -2.13 9.08
CA PRO A 182 -2.81 -0.69 9.19
C PRO A 182 -3.87 0.11 8.42
N ALA A 183 -4.38 -0.38 7.29
CA ALA A 183 -5.50 0.25 6.61
C ALA A 183 -6.75 0.29 7.48
N ALA A 184 -7.08 -0.81 8.18
CA ALA A 184 -8.20 -0.86 9.11
C ALA A 184 -7.99 0.09 10.30
N PHE A 185 -6.78 0.17 10.86
CA PHE A 185 -6.49 1.03 12.02
C PHE A 185 -6.53 2.52 11.64
N CYS A 186 -6.13 2.86 10.43
CA CYS A 186 -6.15 4.23 9.92
C CYS A 186 -7.45 4.61 9.19
N GLY A 187 -8.42 3.69 9.06
CA GLY A 187 -9.71 3.98 8.43
C GLY A 187 -9.63 4.24 6.93
N VAL A 188 -8.74 3.55 6.22
CA VAL A 188 -8.60 3.60 4.77
C VAL A 188 -8.81 2.23 4.13
N SER A 189 -8.99 2.18 2.82
CA SER A 189 -9.10 0.93 2.08
C SER A 189 -7.71 0.36 1.76
N GLY A 190 -7.48 -0.90 2.10
CA GLY A 190 -6.24 -1.61 1.77
C GLY A 190 -6.53 -2.93 1.06
N PHE A 191 -5.83 -3.21 -0.03
CA PHE A 191 -6.05 -4.40 -0.84
C PHE A 191 -4.81 -5.27 -0.94
N LYS A 192 -4.91 -6.50 -0.44
CA LYS A 192 -3.92 -7.55 -0.66
C LYS A 192 -4.38 -8.45 -1.82
N PRO A 193 -3.71 -8.38 -2.98
CA PRO A 193 -4.07 -9.22 -4.11
C PRO A 193 -3.79 -10.71 -3.83
N THR A 194 -4.32 -11.56 -4.69
CA THR A 194 -3.95 -12.98 -4.73
C THR A 194 -2.45 -13.12 -4.99
N TYR A 195 -1.81 -14.06 -4.29
CA TYR A 195 -0.38 -14.34 -4.44
C TYR A 195 0.00 -14.58 -5.91
N GLY A 196 1.07 -13.93 -6.34
CA GLY A 196 1.56 -13.99 -7.72
C GLY A 196 0.85 -13.07 -8.72
N CYS A 197 -0.19 -12.32 -8.33
CA CYS A 197 -0.82 -11.33 -9.22
C CYS A 197 0.02 -10.06 -9.41
N VAL A 198 0.86 -9.73 -8.43
CA VAL A 198 1.79 -8.60 -8.46
C VAL A 198 3.19 -9.15 -8.23
N SER A 199 4.14 -8.73 -9.04
CA SER A 199 5.54 -9.14 -8.94
C SER A 199 6.16 -8.72 -7.61
N ARG A 200 7.01 -9.58 -7.05
CA ARG A 200 7.85 -9.32 -5.87
C ARG A 200 9.29 -8.96 -6.25
N TYR A 201 9.64 -8.92 -7.55
CA TYR A 201 10.97 -8.52 -7.98
C TYR A 201 11.28 -7.07 -7.54
N GLY A 202 12.37 -6.92 -6.78
CA GLY A 202 12.76 -5.64 -6.18
C GLY A 202 12.00 -5.29 -4.89
N VAL A 203 11.37 -6.28 -4.24
CA VAL A 203 10.86 -6.18 -2.87
C VAL A 203 11.81 -6.91 -1.94
N VAL A 204 12.27 -6.27 -0.88
CA VAL A 204 13.08 -6.95 0.15
C VAL A 204 12.17 -7.94 0.89
N ALA A 205 12.51 -9.22 0.80
CA ALA A 205 11.65 -10.29 1.25
C ALA A 205 11.62 -10.43 2.78
N TYR A 206 10.43 -10.52 3.36
CA TYR A 206 10.20 -11.02 4.72
C TYR A 206 9.95 -12.53 4.67
N ALA A 207 8.83 -12.96 4.11
CA ALA A 207 8.50 -14.38 3.92
C ALA A 207 8.06 -14.61 2.47
N SER A 208 8.97 -15.16 1.66
CA SER A 208 8.83 -15.22 0.20
C SER A 208 7.59 -15.96 -0.27
N SER A 209 7.08 -16.93 0.49
CA SER A 209 5.86 -17.68 0.16
C SER A 209 4.57 -16.94 0.50
N LEU A 210 4.65 -15.80 1.21
CA LEU A 210 3.50 -15.07 1.73
C LEU A 210 3.45 -13.60 1.27
N ASP A 211 4.61 -12.98 1.02
CA ASP A 211 4.73 -11.56 0.71
C ASP A 211 3.92 -11.17 -0.54
N GLN A 212 3.14 -10.10 -0.43
CA GLN A 212 2.44 -9.48 -1.56
C GLN A 212 2.51 -7.96 -1.49
N VAL A 213 2.69 -7.33 -2.65
CA VAL A 213 2.55 -5.88 -2.80
C VAL A 213 1.11 -5.54 -3.11
N GLY A 214 0.62 -4.44 -2.55
CA GLY A 214 -0.72 -3.96 -2.86
C GLY A 214 -0.94 -2.49 -2.45
N PRO A 215 -2.01 -1.87 -2.98
CA PRO A 215 -2.33 -0.47 -2.77
C PRO A 215 -3.14 -0.20 -1.50
N MET A 216 -3.05 1.04 -1.03
CA MET A 216 -3.91 1.67 -0.05
C MET A 216 -4.45 2.99 -0.61
N ALA A 217 -5.72 3.27 -0.38
CA ALA A 217 -6.42 4.46 -0.88
C ALA A 217 -7.68 4.75 -0.06
N HIS A 218 -8.34 5.87 -0.34
CA HIS A 218 -9.65 6.17 0.26
C HIS A 218 -10.79 5.35 -0.35
N THR A 219 -10.75 5.06 -1.65
CA THR A 219 -11.83 4.40 -2.38
C THR A 219 -11.42 3.07 -3.01
N VAL A 220 -12.42 2.21 -3.29
CA VAL A 220 -12.21 0.96 -4.04
C VAL A 220 -11.86 1.24 -5.50
N GLU A 221 -12.39 2.32 -6.09
CA GLU A 221 -12.04 2.76 -7.45
C GLU A 221 -10.54 3.06 -7.57
N ASP A 222 -9.98 3.78 -6.59
CA ASP A 222 -8.55 4.09 -6.55
C ASP A 222 -7.69 2.82 -6.42
N LEU A 223 -8.13 1.86 -5.58
CA LEU A 223 -7.44 0.57 -5.47
C LEU A 223 -7.45 -0.20 -6.80
N ALA A 224 -8.58 -0.18 -7.52
CA ALA A 224 -8.72 -0.84 -8.81
C ALA A 224 -7.80 -0.21 -9.88
N LEU A 225 -7.77 1.12 -9.96
CA LEU A 225 -6.86 1.86 -10.84
C LEU A 225 -5.39 1.55 -10.54
N ALA A 226 -5.02 1.54 -9.26
CA ALA A 226 -3.65 1.20 -8.85
C ALA A 226 -3.30 -0.26 -9.19
N MET A 227 -4.24 -1.19 -8.99
CA MET A 227 -4.06 -2.60 -9.36
C MET A 227 -3.90 -2.81 -10.86
N ASP A 228 -4.59 -2.03 -11.69
CA ASP A 228 -4.42 -2.08 -13.15
C ASP A 228 -3.01 -1.66 -13.58
N VAL A 229 -2.35 -0.78 -12.82
CA VAL A 229 -0.96 -0.38 -13.07
C VAL A 229 0.03 -1.46 -12.60
N ILE A 230 -0.11 -1.96 -11.35
CA ILE A 230 0.95 -2.76 -10.72
C ILE A 230 0.86 -4.26 -10.99
N SER A 231 -0.31 -4.79 -11.40
CA SER A 231 -0.51 -6.22 -11.60
C SER A 231 0.00 -6.73 -12.97
N GLY A 232 -0.04 -8.05 -13.14
CA GLY A 232 0.31 -8.75 -14.38
C GLY A 232 1.62 -9.53 -14.27
N HIS A 233 1.84 -10.39 -15.26
CA HIS A 233 2.99 -11.31 -15.29
C HIS A 233 4.33 -10.59 -15.35
N ASP A 234 5.29 -11.14 -14.61
CA ASP A 234 6.68 -10.71 -14.60
C ASP A 234 7.62 -11.93 -14.69
N PRO A 235 8.40 -12.07 -15.76
CA PRO A 235 9.36 -13.17 -15.89
C PRO A 235 10.52 -13.10 -14.88
N LEU A 236 10.73 -11.95 -14.21
CA LEU A 236 11.76 -11.78 -13.17
C LEU A 236 11.33 -12.31 -11.80
N ASP A 237 10.03 -12.60 -11.61
CA ASP A 237 9.51 -13.27 -10.42
C ASP A 237 8.93 -14.64 -10.79
N SER A 238 9.64 -15.70 -10.41
CA SER A 238 9.24 -17.09 -10.71
C SER A 238 7.89 -17.50 -10.12
N THR A 239 7.36 -16.74 -9.17
CA THR A 239 6.04 -16.97 -8.58
C THR A 239 4.93 -16.14 -9.21
N SER A 240 5.29 -15.25 -10.14
CA SER A 240 4.31 -14.42 -10.86
C SER A 240 3.40 -15.28 -11.74
N LEU A 241 2.09 -15.11 -11.58
CA LEU A 241 1.11 -15.85 -12.37
C LEU A 241 1.17 -15.41 -13.84
N PRO A 242 1.17 -16.36 -14.81
CA PRO A 242 1.19 -16.05 -16.24
C PRO A 242 -0.19 -15.57 -16.72
N ARG A 243 -0.64 -14.45 -16.17
CA ARG A 243 -1.96 -13.84 -16.46
C ARG A 243 -1.79 -12.36 -16.80
N ALA A 244 -2.55 -11.92 -17.79
CA ALA A 244 -2.73 -10.50 -18.04
C ALA A 244 -3.52 -9.84 -16.90
N THR A 245 -3.35 -8.54 -16.74
CA THR A 245 -4.16 -7.72 -15.84
C THR A 245 -5.62 -7.81 -16.29
N PRO A 246 -6.57 -8.11 -15.38
CA PRO A 246 -7.95 -8.34 -15.76
C PRO A 246 -8.76 -7.08 -16.09
N GLY A 247 -8.19 -5.85 -15.90
CA GLY A 247 -8.92 -4.59 -15.97
C GLY A 247 -9.83 -4.43 -14.74
N TYR A 248 -9.24 -4.20 -13.58
CA TYR A 248 -9.98 -4.14 -12.30
C TYR A 248 -10.98 -3.00 -12.27
N GLU A 249 -10.57 -1.80 -12.70
CA GLU A 249 -11.43 -0.61 -12.72
C GLU A 249 -12.65 -0.83 -13.63
N ALA A 250 -12.43 -1.27 -14.86
CA ALA A 250 -13.51 -1.51 -15.83
C ALA A 250 -14.52 -2.58 -15.33
N ARG A 251 -14.13 -3.47 -14.43
CA ARG A 251 -15.01 -4.49 -13.86
C ARG A 251 -15.86 -4.00 -12.69
N LEU A 252 -15.54 -2.87 -12.08
CA LEU A 252 -16.35 -2.33 -10.98
C LEU A 252 -17.81 -2.05 -11.43
N SER A 253 -17.98 -1.55 -12.64
CA SER A 253 -19.32 -1.33 -13.21
C SER A 253 -20.08 -2.61 -13.54
N GLN A 254 -19.40 -3.77 -13.58
CA GLN A 254 -19.95 -5.09 -13.88
C GLN A 254 -20.23 -5.90 -12.63
N ALA A 255 -20.19 -5.29 -11.45
CA ALA A 255 -20.44 -5.98 -10.19
C ALA A 255 -21.83 -6.66 -10.21
N PRO A 256 -21.95 -7.94 -9.78
CA PRO A 256 -23.21 -8.63 -9.80
C PRO A 256 -24.19 -8.02 -8.80
N HIS A 257 -25.44 -7.81 -9.23
CA HIS A 257 -26.51 -7.33 -8.34
C HIS A 257 -26.89 -8.34 -7.25
N ARG A 258 -26.51 -9.60 -7.41
CA ARG A 258 -26.70 -10.66 -6.41
C ARG A 258 -25.37 -11.35 -6.15
N PHE A 259 -24.99 -11.42 -4.90
CA PHE A 259 -23.74 -12.06 -4.46
C PHE A 259 -23.94 -12.77 -3.12
N ARG A 260 -23.03 -13.68 -2.78
CA ARG A 260 -23.06 -14.44 -1.53
C ARG A 260 -21.97 -13.98 -0.59
N VAL A 261 -22.32 -13.79 0.68
CA VAL A 261 -21.40 -13.39 1.75
C VAL A 261 -21.33 -14.50 2.78
N GLY A 262 -20.16 -15.10 2.95
CA GLY A 262 -19.89 -16.05 4.04
C GLY A 262 -19.46 -15.29 5.30
N VAL A 263 -20.13 -15.57 6.43
CA VAL A 263 -19.80 -14.98 7.73
C VAL A 263 -19.23 -16.04 8.64
N VAL A 264 -18.00 -15.83 9.12
CA VAL A 264 -17.36 -16.73 10.08
C VAL A 264 -17.79 -16.31 11.47
N ARG A 265 -18.82 -16.99 12.01
CA ARG A 265 -19.44 -16.64 13.29
C ARG A 265 -18.43 -16.63 14.44
N GLU A 266 -17.52 -17.61 14.48
CA GLU A 266 -16.55 -17.77 15.54
C GLU A 266 -15.58 -16.57 15.67
N GLN A 267 -15.40 -15.79 14.61
CA GLN A 267 -14.58 -14.58 14.64
C GLN A 267 -15.36 -13.37 15.13
N ILE A 268 -16.66 -13.27 14.81
CA ILE A 268 -17.51 -12.16 15.23
C ILE A 268 -17.96 -12.31 16.70
N GLU A 269 -18.19 -13.55 17.14
CA GLU A 269 -18.62 -13.87 18.50
C GLU A 269 -17.44 -14.03 19.50
N ASN A 270 -16.20 -13.79 19.04
CA ASN A 270 -15.01 -13.88 19.88
C ASN A 270 -15.10 -12.86 21.04
N GLU A 271 -14.88 -13.32 22.28
CA GLU A 271 -14.91 -12.48 23.49
C GLU A 271 -13.86 -11.36 23.48
N GLY A 272 -12.74 -11.57 22.77
CA GLY A 272 -11.70 -10.56 22.60
C GLY A 272 -12.04 -9.46 21.57
N LEU A 273 -13.14 -9.58 20.83
CA LEU A 273 -13.53 -8.56 19.86
C LEU A 273 -14.19 -7.38 20.56
N ASN A 274 -13.65 -6.17 20.36
CA ASN A 274 -14.24 -4.95 20.89
C ASN A 274 -15.72 -4.82 20.47
N PRO A 275 -16.65 -4.51 21.42
CA PRO A 275 -18.08 -4.42 21.14
C PRO A 275 -18.46 -3.42 20.04
N GLU A 276 -17.77 -2.28 19.95
CA GLU A 276 -18.03 -1.27 18.91
C GLU A 276 -17.62 -1.79 17.52
N VAL A 277 -16.48 -2.50 17.42
CA VAL A 277 -16.05 -3.15 16.18
C VAL A 277 -17.04 -4.24 15.76
N ARG A 278 -17.53 -5.03 16.72
CA ARG A 278 -18.60 -6.02 16.48
C ARG A 278 -19.85 -5.36 15.93
N ALA A 279 -20.31 -4.27 16.54
CA ALA A 279 -21.48 -3.54 16.09
C ALA A 279 -21.32 -2.99 14.67
N ALA A 280 -20.13 -2.46 14.34
CA ALA A 280 -19.82 -1.98 12.99
C ALA A 280 -19.87 -3.11 11.95
N ILE A 281 -19.32 -4.30 12.27
CA ILE A 281 -19.37 -5.48 11.39
C ILE A 281 -20.84 -5.91 11.17
N VAL A 282 -21.65 -5.97 12.23
CA VAL A 282 -23.07 -6.34 12.11
C VAL A 282 -23.83 -5.34 11.26
N SER A 283 -23.58 -4.04 11.43
CA SER A 283 -24.15 -2.99 10.57
C SER A 283 -23.74 -3.16 9.11
N ALA A 284 -22.46 -3.43 8.83
CA ALA A 284 -21.97 -3.68 7.48
C ALA A 284 -22.66 -4.90 6.84
N LEU A 285 -22.90 -5.97 7.58
CA LEU A 285 -23.64 -7.14 7.09
C LEU A 285 -25.10 -6.80 6.72
N SER A 286 -25.73 -5.87 7.43
CA SER A 286 -27.08 -5.38 7.11
C SER A 286 -27.06 -4.61 5.79
N VAL A 287 -26.09 -3.70 5.60
CA VAL A 287 -25.90 -2.98 4.33
C VAL A 287 -25.66 -3.92 3.17
N LEU A 288 -24.82 -4.96 3.36
CA LEU A 288 -24.56 -5.96 2.31
C LEU A 288 -25.84 -6.71 1.91
N LYS A 289 -26.76 -7.02 2.84
CA LYS A 289 -28.08 -7.60 2.52
C LYS A 289 -28.93 -6.64 1.72
N GLU A 290 -28.98 -5.36 2.10
CA GLU A 290 -29.72 -4.32 1.37
C GLU A 290 -29.19 -4.15 -0.06
N CYS A 291 -27.87 -4.31 -0.27
CA CYS A 291 -27.23 -4.32 -1.58
C CYS A 291 -27.46 -5.61 -2.41
N GLY A 292 -28.29 -6.55 -1.95
CA GLY A 292 -28.62 -7.78 -2.66
C GLY A 292 -27.74 -8.97 -2.31
N GLY A 293 -26.93 -8.89 -1.26
CA GLY A 293 -26.08 -9.98 -0.75
C GLY A 293 -26.88 -11.03 0.02
N GLU A 294 -26.70 -12.30 -0.30
CA GLU A 294 -27.17 -13.42 0.49
C GLU A 294 -26.12 -13.75 1.57
N VAL A 295 -26.41 -13.39 2.82
CA VAL A 295 -25.50 -13.65 3.95
C VAL A 295 -25.74 -15.03 4.50
N ARG A 296 -24.70 -15.87 4.55
CA ARG A 296 -24.71 -17.22 5.12
C ARG A 296 -23.61 -17.37 6.16
N GLU A 297 -23.91 -18.07 7.25
CA GLU A 297 -22.89 -18.49 8.20
C GLU A 297 -22.06 -19.61 7.59
N ILE A 298 -20.73 -19.50 7.76
CA ILE A 298 -19.76 -20.52 7.37
C ILE A 298 -18.84 -20.82 8.53
N SER A 299 -18.31 -22.04 8.58
CA SER A 299 -17.25 -22.43 9.52
C SER A 299 -15.95 -22.64 8.78
N LEU A 300 -14.85 -22.22 9.44
CA LEU A 300 -13.48 -22.44 8.95
C LEU A 300 -12.75 -23.32 9.98
N PRO A 301 -12.81 -24.65 9.83
CA PRO A 301 -12.41 -25.60 10.88
C PRO A 301 -10.94 -25.49 11.29
N HIS A 302 -10.08 -24.96 10.40
CA HIS A 302 -8.64 -24.81 10.66
C HIS A 302 -8.24 -23.39 11.11
N SER A 303 -9.20 -22.48 11.31
CA SER A 303 -8.90 -21.06 11.65
C SER A 303 -8.03 -20.91 12.90
N LYS A 304 -8.18 -21.79 13.89
CA LYS A 304 -7.36 -21.78 15.12
C LYS A 304 -5.86 -22.05 14.86
N SER A 305 -5.51 -22.70 13.74
CA SER A 305 -4.13 -23.02 13.37
C SER A 305 -3.45 -21.97 12.50
N TRP A 306 -4.18 -20.98 11.96
CA TRP A 306 -3.62 -20.05 10.99
C TRP A 306 -2.53 -19.15 11.59
N VAL A 307 -2.80 -18.57 12.75
CA VAL A 307 -1.83 -17.71 13.43
C VAL A 307 -0.61 -18.52 13.90
N PRO A 308 -0.75 -19.68 14.57
CA PRO A 308 0.39 -20.54 14.87
C PRO A 308 1.20 -20.96 13.63
N ALA A 309 0.55 -21.35 12.54
CA ALA A 309 1.24 -21.72 11.30
C ALA A 309 2.03 -20.54 10.71
N TYR A 310 1.44 -19.35 10.71
CA TYR A 310 2.14 -18.13 10.28
C TYR A 310 3.41 -17.88 11.10
N TYR A 311 3.35 -17.96 12.42
CA TYR A 311 4.50 -17.75 13.31
C TYR A 311 5.58 -18.85 13.23
N VAL A 312 5.29 -19.97 12.59
CA VAL A 312 6.31 -20.98 12.23
C VAL A 312 6.92 -20.66 10.87
N ILE A 313 6.09 -20.45 9.85
CA ILE A 313 6.55 -20.28 8.46
C ILE A 313 7.30 -18.96 8.29
N ALA A 314 6.70 -17.85 8.69
CA ALA A 314 7.24 -16.52 8.39
C ALA A 314 8.60 -16.26 9.08
N PRO A 315 8.85 -16.60 10.37
CA PRO A 315 10.17 -16.45 10.97
C PRO A 315 11.23 -17.39 10.36
N CYS A 316 10.86 -18.60 9.96
CA CYS A 316 11.79 -19.51 9.29
C CYS A 316 12.24 -18.95 7.94
N GLU A 317 11.31 -18.45 7.15
CA GLU A 317 11.63 -17.81 5.86
C GLU A 317 12.40 -16.50 6.05
N ALA A 318 12.04 -15.68 7.04
CA ALA A 318 12.77 -14.47 7.40
C ALA A 318 14.22 -14.76 7.76
N SER A 319 14.47 -15.79 8.60
CA SER A 319 15.82 -16.22 8.97
C SER A 319 16.67 -16.54 7.73
N SER A 320 16.09 -17.21 6.74
CA SER A 320 16.77 -17.51 5.47
C SER A 320 16.95 -16.27 4.61
N ASN A 321 15.89 -15.49 4.42
CA ASN A 321 15.89 -14.32 3.52
C ASN A 321 16.82 -13.20 4.02
N LEU A 322 16.87 -12.97 5.33
CA LEU A 322 17.63 -11.89 5.95
C LEU A 322 19.05 -12.30 6.37
N SER A 323 19.45 -13.56 6.22
CA SER A 323 20.79 -14.06 6.59
C SER A 323 21.94 -13.31 5.89
N ARG A 324 21.67 -12.65 4.77
CA ARG A 324 22.64 -11.82 4.03
C ARG A 324 22.98 -10.50 4.72
N PHE A 325 22.12 -10.01 5.61
CA PHE A 325 22.35 -8.77 6.37
C PHE A 325 23.09 -9.11 7.69
N ASP A 326 24.33 -9.57 7.55
CA ASP A 326 25.17 -10.11 8.64
C ASP A 326 26.13 -9.08 9.25
N GLY A 327 26.11 -7.85 8.73
CA GLY A 327 27.02 -6.79 9.13
C GLY A 327 28.46 -6.97 8.67
N ALA A 328 28.76 -8.04 7.92
CA ALA A 328 30.08 -8.32 7.34
C ALA A 328 30.09 -8.08 5.82
N HIS A 329 29.09 -8.63 5.10
CA HIS A 329 28.92 -8.43 3.67
C HIS A 329 28.08 -7.20 3.37
N PHE A 330 27.03 -6.93 4.17
CA PHE A 330 26.12 -5.83 4.02
C PHE A 330 25.79 -5.19 5.35
N GLY A 331 25.65 -3.87 5.34
CA GLY A 331 25.01 -3.13 6.39
C GLY A 331 25.90 -2.72 7.54
N PHE A 332 25.24 -2.36 8.63
CA PHE A 332 25.85 -1.88 9.87
C PHE A 332 26.28 -3.04 10.74
N ARG A 333 27.46 -2.89 11.39
CA ARG A 333 28.01 -3.84 12.35
C ARG A 333 28.09 -3.21 13.74
#